data_510a35d920764d11edc1d5b070b40005
#
_entry.id   510a35d920764d11edc1d5b070b40005
#
_cell.length_a   1.000
_cell.length_b   1.000
_cell.length_c   1.000
_cell.angle_alpha   90.00
_cell.angle_beta   90.00
_cell.angle_gamma   90.00
#
_symmetry.space_group_name_H-M   'P 1'
#
loop_
_entity.id
_entity.type
_entity.pdbx_description
1 polymer ?
#
loop_
_entity_poly.entity_id
_entity_poly.type
_entity_poly.pdbx_seq_one_letter_code
_entity_poly.pdbx_strand_id
1 'polypeptide(L)'
;ACFLMTGCSGVGVGGGSTTSSNQLNTAFTTGVTMELEEMTAEGTMQRVGAGEWNVSFSEPSQLAGVRLDFQKGEVTASYKGLAFSVPQTALPAKSILYQFILAADQLAEESTLQGTSKDGGMVLSGDLEAGSYELTMTAEGVPAIFSMKNQNAVLTFHDFVSNGAVSESETSTESELQTTEPVLQTESTELETTLESQE
;
A
#
# COMPACT_ATOMS: atom_id res chain seq x y z
N ALA A 1 3.78 -46.02 -51.39
CA ALA A 1 3.09 -44.74 -51.23
C ALA A 1 3.52 -44.14 -49.89
N CYS A 2 4.44 -43.17 -49.95
CA CYS A 2 4.90 -42.41 -48.75
C CYS A 2 4.03 -41.16 -48.65
N PHE A 3 3.26 -41.04 -47.56
CA PHE A 3 2.58 -39.80 -47.20
C PHE A 3 3.50 -39.01 -46.28
N LEU A 4 4.04 -37.88 -46.76
CA LEU A 4 4.69 -36.86 -45.98
C LEU A 4 3.62 -35.93 -45.40
N MET A 5 3.39 -36.04 -44.10
CA MET A 5 2.58 -35.08 -43.35
C MET A 5 3.46 -33.90 -42.98
N THR A 6 3.31 -32.79 -43.68
CA THR A 6 3.92 -31.51 -43.35
C THR A 6 3.10 -30.88 -42.24
N GLY A 7 3.57 -30.97 -40.98
CA GLY A 7 2.98 -30.26 -39.85
C GLY A 7 3.32 -28.78 -39.93
N CYS A 8 2.37 -27.90 -40.22
CA CYS A 8 2.48 -26.48 -40.00
C CYS A 8 2.49 -26.21 -38.48
N SER A 9 3.67 -25.89 -37.97
CA SER A 9 3.78 -25.26 -36.66
C SER A 9 3.29 -23.83 -36.75
N GLY A 10 2.00 -23.62 -36.49
CA GLY A 10 1.46 -22.30 -36.23
C GLY A 10 2.03 -21.80 -34.90
N VAL A 11 2.92 -20.83 -34.99
CA VAL A 11 3.34 -20.06 -33.82
C VAL A 11 2.16 -19.19 -33.43
N GLY A 12 1.23 -19.75 -32.66
CA GLY A 12 0.19 -19.00 -31.98
C GLY A 12 0.86 -18.19 -30.86
N VAL A 13 0.94 -16.87 -31.06
CA VAL A 13 1.18 -15.94 -29.97
C VAL A 13 -0.09 -15.93 -29.12
N GLY A 14 -0.30 -17.00 -28.37
CA GLY A 14 -1.36 -17.10 -27.37
C GLY A 14 -0.77 -16.67 -26.04
N GLY A 15 -1.19 -15.52 -25.53
CA GLY A 15 -0.94 -15.17 -24.14
C GLY A 15 -1.51 -16.28 -23.26
N GLY A 16 -0.64 -17.11 -22.68
CA GLY A 16 -1.05 -18.18 -21.77
C GLY A 16 -1.62 -17.58 -20.48
N SER A 17 -2.69 -18.20 -19.97
CA SER A 17 -3.15 -17.91 -18.63
C SER A 17 -2.05 -18.29 -17.64
N THR A 18 -1.76 -17.41 -16.69
CA THR A 18 -0.77 -17.63 -15.62
C THR A 18 -1.36 -17.27 -14.27
N THR A 19 -0.80 -17.85 -13.21
CA THR A 19 -1.20 -17.58 -11.83
C THR A 19 0.02 -17.14 -11.02
N SER A 20 -0.17 -16.24 -10.08
CA SER A 20 0.86 -15.78 -9.15
C SER A 20 0.33 -15.73 -7.72
N SER A 21 1.24 -15.76 -6.75
CA SER A 21 0.94 -15.43 -5.37
C SER A 21 0.42 -13.99 -5.29
N ASN A 22 -0.51 -13.76 -4.38
CA ASN A 22 -1.11 -12.44 -4.22
C ASN A 22 -0.35 -11.63 -3.17
N GLN A 23 0.47 -10.69 -3.60
CA GLN A 23 1.16 -9.76 -2.68
C GLN A 23 0.28 -8.56 -2.27
N LEU A 24 -0.86 -8.36 -2.96
CA LEU A 24 -1.79 -7.28 -2.63
C LEU A 24 -2.59 -7.55 -1.35
N ASN A 25 -2.66 -8.79 -0.87
CA ASN A 25 -3.39 -9.18 0.33
C ASN A 25 -2.65 -8.87 1.63
N THR A 26 -1.39 -8.42 1.55
CA THR A 26 -0.57 -8.04 2.71
C THR A 26 -0.46 -6.52 2.83
N ALA A 27 0.01 -6.04 3.98
CA ALA A 27 0.43 -4.66 4.12
C ALA A 27 1.72 -4.43 3.32
N PHE A 28 1.81 -3.29 2.63
CA PHE A 28 3.00 -2.93 1.85
C PHE A 28 3.16 -1.41 1.71
N THR A 29 4.34 -1.02 1.32
CA THR A 29 4.67 0.36 0.93
C THR A 29 5.32 0.34 -0.45
N THR A 30 4.99 1.29 -1.30
CA THR A 30 5.56 1.43 -2.65
C THR A 30 5.71 2.89 -3.02
N GLY A 31 6.74 3.24 -3.75
CA GLY A 31 6.79 4.50 -4.47
C GLY A 31 5.77 4.50 -5.61
N VAL A 32 5.22 5.64 -5.92
CA VAL A 32 4.26 5.80 -7.02
C VAL A 32 4.55 7.06 -7.82
N THR A 33 4.61 6.90 -9.13
CA THR A 33 4.58 8.00 -10.10
C THR A 33 3.21 8.00 -10.76
N MET A 34 2.51 9.11 -10.67
CA MET A 34 1.19 9.32 -11.25
C MET A 34 1.30 10.28 -12.44
N GLU A 35 1.00 9.80 -13.63
CA GLU A 35 0.95 10.60 -14.85
C GLU A 35 -0.51 10.94 -15.19
N LEU A 36 -0.83 12.22 -15.27
CA LEU A 36 -2.15 12.76 -15.57
C LEU A 36 -2.02 13.79 -16.67
N GLU A 37 -2.44 13.50 -17.90
CA GLU A 37 -2.41 14.43 -19.05
C GLU A 37 -1.14 15.31 -19.10
N GLU A 38 -1.15 16.46 -18.43
CA GLU A 38 -0.06 17.45 -18.42
C GLU A 38 0.69 17.52 -17.06
N MET A 39 0.34 16.68 -16.10
CA MET A 39 0.94 16.70 -14.76
C MET A 39 1.50 15.35 -14.38
N THR A 40 2.71 15.35 -13.86
CA THR A 40 3.29 14.19 -13.18
C THR A 40 3.38 14.48 -11.68
N ALA A 41 2.96 13.53 -10.86
CA ALA A 41 3.11 13.59 -9.41
C ALA A 41 3.83 12.35 -8.91
N GLU A 42 4.70 12.53 -7.93
CA GLU A 42 5.43 11.45 -7.27
C GLU A 42 5.10 11.42 -5.79
N GLY A 43 5.16 10.22 -5.23
CA GLY A 43 4.87 10.04 -3.82
C GLY A 43 5.07 8.62 -3.35
N THR A 44 4.57 8.36 -2.17
CA THR A 44 4.57 7.03 -1.55
C THR A 44 3.14 6.62 -1.26
N MET A 45 2.82 5.39 -1.56
CA MET A 45 1.54 4.75 -1.25
C MET A 45 1.77 3.59 -0.29
N GLN A 46 0.96 3.50 0.74
CA GLN A 46 1.00 2.43 1.73
C GLN A 46 -0.39 1.81 1.88
N ARG A 47 -0.46 0.50 1.74
CA ARG A 47 -1.59 -0.32 2.16
C ARG A 47 -1.36 -0.77 3.60
N VAL A 48 -2.27 -0.43 4.50
CA VAL A 48 -2.23 -0.86 5.91
C VAL A 48 -3.08 -2.11 6.10
N GLY A 49 -4.22 -2.14 5.43
CA GLY A 49 -5.18 -3.24 5.46
C GLY A 49 -6.30 -3.03 4.45
N ALA A 50 -7.34 -3.84 4.50
CA ALA A 50 -8.50 -3.71 3.64
C ALA A 50 -9.21 -2.37 3.87
N GLY A 51 -9.31 -1.55 2.83
CA GLY A 51 -9.91 -0.21 2.89
C GLY A 51 -9.11 0.83 3.68
N GLU A 52 -7.87 0.51 4.05
CA GLU A 52 -6.99 1.40 4.82
C GLU A 52 -5.71 1.68 4.05
N TRP A 53 -5.59 2.91 3.54
CA TRP A 53 -4.49 3.35 2.71
C TRP A 53 -3.99 4.73 3.07
N ASN A 54 -2.68 4.94 2.95
CA ASN A 54 -2.04 6.23 3.07
C ASN A 54 -1.32 6.57 1.77
N VAL A 55 -1.44 7.82 1.33
CA VAL A 55 -0.71 8.35 0.18
C VAL A 55 -0.08 9.67 0.57
N SER A 56 1.19 9.86 0.29
CA SER A 56 1.88 11.13 0.52
C SER A 56 2.59 11.55 -0.74
N PHE A 57 2.46 12.82 -1.11
CA PHE A 57 3.09 13.39 -2.31
C PHE A 57 4.39 14.10 -1.97
N SER A 58 5.41 13.88 -2.80
CA SER A 58 6.72 14.55 -2.74
C SER A 58 6.90 15.55 -3.88
N GLU A 59 6.32 15.30 -5.03
CA GLU A 59 6.37 16.11 -6.24
C GLU A 59 4.99 16.21 -6.92
N PRO A 60 4.67 17.28 -7.64
CA PRO A 60 5.42 18.53 -7.75
C PRO A 60 5.30 19.40 -6.48
N SER A 61 6.01 20.51 -6.41
CA SER A 61 6.05 21.38 -5.22
C SER A 61 4.67 21.84 -4.72
N GLN A 62 3.66 21.90 -5.58
CA GLN A 62 2.27 22.23 -5.24
C GLN A 62 1.59 21.13 -4.44
N LEU A 63 2.00 19.88 -4.61
CA LEU A 63 1.48 18.72 -3.90
C LEU A 63 2.41 18.23 -2.78
N ALA A 64 3.67 18.67 -2.78
CA ALA A 64 4.65 18.25 -1.80
C ALA A 64 4.18 18.48 -0.35
N GLY A 65 4.13 17.40 0.43
CA GLY A 65 3.64 17.41 1.81
C GLY A 65 2.11 17.25 1.96
N VAL A 66 1.36 17.11 0.86
CA VAL A 66 -0.03 16.67 0.91
C VAL A 66 -0.06 15.19 1.25
N ARG A 67 -0.93 14.80 2.16
CA ARG A 67 -1.19 13.42 2.54
C ARG A 67 -2.68 13.13 2.42
N LEU A 68 -3.00 11.95 1.91
CA LEU A 68 -4.35 11.40 1.86
C LEU A 68 -4.40 10.13 2.69
N ASP A 69 -5.32 10.06 3.62
CA ASP A 69 -5.58 8.90 4.46
C ASP A 69 -6.98 8.37 4.12
N PHE A 70 -7.06 7.17 3.57
CA PHE A 70 -8.29 6.47 3.23
C PHE A 70 -8.60 5.50 4.35
N GLN A 71 -9.75 5.66 4.99
CA GLN A 71 -10.18 4.79 6.08
C GLN A 71 -11.69 4.87 6.29
N LYS A 72 -12.32 3.73 6.51
CA LYS A 72 -13.76 3.64 6.91
C LYS A 72 -14.73 4.37 5.97
N GLY A 73 -14.44 4.39 4.69
CA GLY A 73 -15.29 5.05 3.69
C GLY A 73 -15.10 6.57 3.61
N GLU A 74 -14.12 7.12 4.31
CA GLU A 74 -13.72 8.52 4.24
C GLU A 74 -12.31 8.67 3.68
N VAL A 75 -12.02 9.83 3.12
CA VAL A 75 -10.66 10.27 2.82
C VAL A 75 -10.39 11.56 3.55
N THR A 76 -9.30 11.57 4.30
CA THR A 76 -8.79 12.75 4.99
C THR A 76 -7.59 13.28 4.23
N ALA A 77 -7.71 14.50 3.72
CA ALA A 77 -6.57 15.21 3.14
C ALA A 77 -5.96 16.11 4.20
N SER A 78 -4.63 16.06 4.32
CA SER A 78 -3.89 16.91 5.25
C SER A 78 -2.71 17.61 4.57
N TYR A 79 -2.45 18.85 5.00
CA TYR A 79 -1.34 19.67 4.52
C TYR A 79 -0.97 20.73 5.56
N LYS A 80 0.28 20.78 5.98
CA LYS A 80 0.81 21.79 6.93
C LYS A 80 -0.03 21.98 8.20
N GLY A 81 -0.54 20.87 8.76
CA GLY A 81 -1.35 20.90 9.99
C GLY A 81 -2.84 21.22 9.79
N LEU A 82 -3.27 21.50 8.57
CA LEU A 82 -4.68 21.56 8.20
C LEU A 82 -5.12 20.18 7.72
N ALA A 83 -6.32 19.78 8.11
CA ALA A 83 -6.92 18.54 7.64
C ALA A 83 -8.42 18.74 7.38
N PHE A 84 -8.92 18.06 6.36
CA PHE A 84 -10.35 17.97 6.09
C PHE A 84 -10.69 16.57 5.59
N SER A 85 -11.86 16.09 5.92
CA SER A 85 -12.34 14.77 5.51
C SER A 85 -13.57 14.90 4.65
N VAL A 86 -13.66 14.02 3.66
CA VAL A 86 -14.83 13.86 2.81
C VAL A 86 -15.15 12.36 2.66
N PRO A 87 -16.42 11.97 2.44
CA PRO A 87 -16.73 10.60 2.07
C PRO A 87 -15.99 10.19 0.80
N GLN A 88 -15.51 8.96 0.72
CA GLN A 88 -14.85 8.44 -0.49
C GLN A 88 -15.73 8.56 -1.74
N THR A 89 -17.04 8.45 -1.57
CA THR A 89 -18.04 8.63 -2.65
C THR A 89 -18.08 10.05 -3.22
N ALA A 90 -17.51 11.03 -2.53
CA ALA A 90 -17.39 12.39 -3.02
C ALA A 90 -16.14 12.61 -3.89
N LEU A 91 -15.23 11.63 -3.95
CA LEU A 91 -14.07 11.69 -4.84
C LEU A 91 -14.54 11.62 -6.31
N PRO A 92 -13.84 12.32 -7.22
CA PRO A 92 -14.11 12.18 -8.64
C PRO A 92 -14.01 10.71 -9.09
N ALA A 93 -15.01 10.22 -9.81
CA ALA A 93 -15.01 8.86 -10.35
C ALA A 93 -13.78 8.55 -11.24
N LYS A 94 -13.16 9.60 -11.80
CA LYS A 94 -11.93 9.50 -12.60
C LYS A 94 -10.63 9.66 -11.82
N SER A 95 -10.67 9.60 -10.48
CA SER A 95 -9.45 9.60 -9.68
C SER A 95 -8.71 8.27 -9.85
N ILE A 96 -7.68 8.24 -10.68
CA ILE A 96 -6.90 7.02 -10.97
C ILE A 96 -6.33 6.38 -9.70
N LEU A 97 -5.92 7.19 -8.73
CA LEU A 97 -5.43 6.73 -7.44
C LEU A 97 -6.51 5.95 -6.66
N TYR A 98 -7.71 6.51 -6.60
CA TYR A 98 -8.85 5.86 -5.93
C TYR A 98 -9.29 4.59 -6.66
N GLN A 99 -9.29 4.61 -8.00
CA GLN A 99 -9.60 3.42 -8.79
C GLN A 99 -8.59 2.30 -8.56
N PHE A 100 -7.30 2.63 -8.44
CA PHE A 100 -6.30 1.63 -8.06
C PHE A 100 -6.57 1.03 -6.67
N ILE A 101 -6.89 1.87 -5.67
CA ILE A 101 -7.23 1.41 -4.31
C ILE A 101 -8.39 0.41 -4.37
N LEU A 102 -9.46 0.73 -5.10
CA LEU A 102 -10.60 -0.17 -5.26
C LEU A 102 -10.22 -1.49 -5.93
N ALA A 103 -9.46 -1.43 -7.02
CA ALA A 103 -9.00 -2.63 -7.73
C ALA A 103 -8.09 -3.49 -6.84
N ALA A 104 -7.14 -2.87 -6.14
CA ALA A 104 -6.21 -3.57 -5.28
C ALA A 104 -6.92 -4.24 -4.09
N ASP A 105 -7.90 -3.58 -3.48
CA ASP A 105 -8.68 -4.18 -2.39
C ASP A 105 -9.57 -5.33 -2.87
N GLN A 106 -10.18 -5.25 -4.06
CA GLN A 106 -10.90 -6.37 -4.68
C GLN A 106 -9.97 -7.56 -4.96
N LEU A 107 -8.81 -7.30 -5.58
CA LEU A 107 -7.82 -8.33 -5.87
C LEU A 107 -7.22 -8.94 -4.61
N ALA A 108 -7.10 -8.19 -3.53
CA ALA A 108 -6.57 -8.65 -2.26
C ALA A 108 -7.45 -9.74 -1.59
N GLU A 109 -8.72 -9.85 -1.96
CA GLU A 109 -9.62 -10.91 -1.47
C GLU A 109 -9.31 -12.28 -2.09
N GLU A 110 -8.61 -12.29 -3.23
CA GLU A 110 -8.25 -13.53 -3.94
C GLU A 110 -7.01 -14.17 -3.31
N SER A 111 -7.02 -15.48 -3.14
CA SER A 111 -5.87 -16.24 -2.63
C SER A 111 -4.71 -16.28 -3.64
N THR A 112 -5.04 -16.29 -4.92
CA THR A 112 -4.10 -16.29 -6.04
C THR A 112 -4.62 -15.39 -7.15
N LEU A 113 -3.73 -14.66 -7.79
CA LEU A 113 -4.07 -13.81 -8.93
C LEU A 113 -3.99 -14.63 -10.23
N GLN A 114 -4.96 -14.43 -11.12
CA GLN A 114 -5.00 -15.05 -12.43
C GLN A 114 -5.01 -13.99 -13.52
N GLY A 115 -4.12 -14.11 -14.48
CA GLY A 115 -3.98 -13.12 -15.55
C GLY A 115 -3.36 -13.69 -16.81
N THR A 116 -3.06 -12.82 -17.74
CA THR A 116 -2.38 -13.15 -19.00
C THR A 116 -0.89 -12.91 -18.83
N SER A 117 -0.07 -13.92 -19.18
CA SER A 117 1.39 -13.78 -19.13
C SER A 117 1.85 -12.74 -20.17
N LYS A 118 2.69 -11.81 -19.73
CA LYS A 118 3.27 -10.76 -20.56
C LYS A 118 4.66 -10.36 -20.04
N ASP A 119 5.65 -10.40 -20.89
CA ASP A 119 7.04 -9.91 -20.62
C ASP A 119 7.66 -10.45 -19.31
N GLY A 120 7.38 -11.71 -18.98
CA GLY A 120 7.87 -12.35 -17.75
C GLY A 120 7.04 -12.05 -16.50
N GLY A 121 6.08 -11.15 -16.59
CA GLY A 121 5.09 -10.85 -15.56
C GLY A 121 3.69 -11.28 -15.95
N MET A 122 2.69 -10.58 -15.44
CA MET A 122 1.29 -10.87 -15.63
C MET A 122 0.48 -9.59 -15.80
N VAL A 123 -0.53 -9.61 -16.66
CA VAL A 123 -1.54 -8.55 -16.75
C VAL A 123 -2.86 -9.08 -16.21
N LEU A 124 -3.37 -8.38 -15.24
CA LEU A 124 -4.72 -8.54 -14.69
C LEU A 124 -5.63 -7.51 -15.34
N SER A 125 -6.81 -7.93 -15.73
CA SER A 125 -7.84 -7.02 -16.25
C SER A 125 -9.11 -7.20 -15.47
N GLY A 126 -9.80 -6.10 -15.19
CA GLY A 126 -11.06 -6.11 -14.48
C GLY A 126 -11.89 -4.88 -14.78
N ASP A 127 -13.06 -4.83 -14.18
CA ASP A 127 -14.01 -3.75 -14.36
C ASP A 127 -14.33 -3.13 -12.99
N LEU A 128 -14.32 -1.81 -12.96
CA LEU A 128 -14.81 -0.97 -11.88
C LEU A 128 -15.99 -0.14 -12.39
N GLU A 129 -16.72 0.52 -11.50
CA GLU A 129 -17.81 1.41 -11.91
C GLU A 129 -17.34 2.51 -12.87
N ALA A 130 -16.11 2.98 -12.72
CA ALA A 130 -15.49 4.00 -13.57
C ALA A 130 -14.98 3.49 -14.92
N GLY A 131 -14.97 2.17 -15.15
CA GLY A 131 -14.53 1.54 -16.40
C GLY A 131 -13.54 0.39 -16.20
N SER A 132 -13.09 -0.20 -17.29
CA SER A 132 -12.15 -1.32 -17.29
C SER A 132 -10.74 -0.85 -16.98
N TYR A 133 -10.01 -1.63 -16.18
CA TYR A 133 -8.61 -1.40 -15.84
C TYR A 133 -7.70 -2.52 -16.32
N GLU A 134 -6.43 -2.20 -16.41
CA GLU A 134 -5.33 -3.15 -16.53
C GLU A 134 -4.29 -2.89 -15.42
N LEU A 135 -3.91 -3.95 -14.71
CA LEU A 135 -2.85 -3.95 -13.73
C LEU A 135 -1.75 -4.91 -14.17
N THR A 136 -0.60 -4.36 -14.51
CA THR A 136 0.59 -5.16 -14.80
C THR A 136 1.31 -5.48 -13.50
N MET A 137 1.59 -6.77 -13.30
CA MET A 137 2.36 -7.29 -12.18
C MET A 137 3.73 -7.73 -12.67
N THR A 138 4.76 -7.58 -11.85
CA THR A 138 6.10 -8.13 -12.13
C THR A 138 6.12 -9.66 -11.99
N ALA A 139 7.24 -10.28 -12.33
CA ALA A 139 7.45 -11.71 -12.12
C ALA A 139 7.36 -12.13 -10.64
N GLU A 140 7.70 -11.21 -9.74
CA GLU A 140 7.64 -11.40 -8.28
C GLU A 140 6.21 -11.24 -7.72
N GLY A 141 5.24 -10.89 -8.57
CA GLY A 141 3.84 -10.72 -8.17
C GLY A 141 3.55 -9.39 -7.45
N VAL A 142 4.34 -8.35 -7.70
CA VAL A 142 4.10 -7.01 -7.18
C VAL A 142 3.57 -6.07 -8.27
N PRO A 143 2.77 -5.05 -7.94
CA PRO A 143 2.24 -4.11 -8.92
C PRO A 143 3.37 -3.33 -9.61
N ALA A 144 3.26 -3.14 -10.91
CA ALA A 144 4.19 -2.35 -11.72
C ALA A 144 3.51 -1.15 -12.38
N ILE A 145 2.39 -1.37 -13.08
CA ILE A 145 1.67 -0.33 -13.81
C ILE A 145 0.17 -0.56 -13.66
N PHE A 146 -0.57 0.49 -13.32
CA PHE A 146 -2.02 0.50 -13.35
C PHE A 146 -2.54 1.56 -14.32
N SER A 147 -3.46 1.18 -15.17
CA SER A 147 -4.09 2.09 -16.13
C SER A 147 -5.57 1.77 -16.32
N MET A 148 -6.32 2.77 -16.77
CA MET A 148 -7.72 2.62 -17.15
C MET A 148 -7.91 2.98 -18.61
N LYS A 149 -8.64 2.15 -19.37
CA LYS A 149 -8.78 2.26 -20.84
C LYS A 149 -9.31 3.61 -21.33
N ASN A 150 -10.12 4.29 -20.53
CA ASN A 150 -10.79 5.53 -20.90
C ASN A 150 -10.25 6.77 -20.18
N GLN A 151 -9.07 6.66 -19.59
CA GLN A 151 -8.43 7.75 -18.87
C GLN A 151 -6.99 7.91 -19.35
N ASN A 152 -6.59 9.14 -19.59
CA ASN A 152 -5.20 9.51 -19.88
C ASN A 152 -4.44 9.65 -18.55
N ALA A 153 -4.46 8.57 -17.75
CA ALA A 153 -3.82 8.52 -16.45
C ALA A 153 -3.19 7.15 -16.24
N VAL A 154 -1.98 7.14 -15.71
CA VAL A 154 -1.22 5.93 -15.41
C VAL A 154 -0.58 6.07 -14.03
N LEU A 155 -0.59 5.00 -13.25
CA LEU A 155 0.23 4.84 -12.06
C LEU A 155 1.36 3.87 -12.36
N THR A 156 2.58 4.26 -12.09
CA THR A 156 3.76 3.40 -12.15
C THR A 156 4.28 3.20 -10.73
N PHE A 157 4.48 1.95 -10.34
CA PHE A 157 4.92 1.57 -8.99
C PHE A 157 6.39 1.18 -9.01
N HIS A 158 7.10 1.54 -7.94
CA HIS A 158 8.52 1.21 -7.76
C HIS A 158 8.82 1.03 -6.26
N ASP A 159 9.99 0.50 -5.93
CA ASP A 159 10.46 0.35 -4.55
C ASP A 159 9.46 -0.34 -3.63
N PHE A 160 8.85 -1.43 -4.12
CA PHE A 160 7.86 -2.18 -3.36
C PHE A 160 8.50 -2.88 -2.16
N VAL A 161 7.93 -2.66 -0.98
CA VAL A 161 8.33 -3.30 0.27
C VAL A 161 7.09 -3.90 0.93
N SER A 162 7.08 -5.22 1.08
CA SER A 162 6.05 -5.90 1.85
C SER A 162 6.28 -5.64 3.34
N ASN A 163 5.28 -5.11 4.03
CA ASN A 163 5.28 -4.92 5.48
C ASN A 163 4.63 -6.11 6.20
N GLY A 164 4.33 -7.18 5.49
CA GLY A 164 3.72 -8.39 5.99
C GLY A 164 4.73 -9.35 6.59
N ALA A 165 4.57 -9.61 7.88
CA ALA A 165 5.36 -10.40 8.80
C ALA A 165 6.58 -9.65 9.35
N VAL A 166 6.35 -8.89 10.42
CA VAL A 166 7.36 -8.76 11.46
C VAL A 166 7.59 -10.20 11.95
N SER A 167 8.59 -10.86 11.40
CA SER A 167 9.17 -12.03 12.02
C SER A 167 9.67 -11.53 13.36
N GLU A 168 8.99 -11.94 14.42
CA GLU A 168 9.47 -11.82 15.79
C GLU A 168 10.81 -12.53 15.86
N SER A 169 11.86 -11.81 15.58
CA SER A 169 13.20 -12.11 16.00
C SER A 169 13.45 -11.32 17.26
N GLU A 170 12.75 -11.69 18.31
CA GLU A 170 13.16 -11.38 19.67
C GLU A 170 14.43 -12.16 19.95
N THR A 171 15.55 -11.55 19.70
CA THR A 171 16.77 -11.91 20.38
C THR A 171 16.74 -11.23 21.74
N SER A 172 16.11 -11.88 22.69
CA SER A 172 16.33 -11.63 24.11
C SER A 172 17.80 -11.87 24.45
N THR A 173 18.57 -10.80 24.49
CA THR A 173 19.82 -10.83 25.19
C THR A 173 19.52 -10.41 26.62
N GLU A 174 19.12 -11.40 27.40
CA GLU A 174 19.13 -11.35 28.85
C GLU A 174 20.59 -11.22 29.31
N SER A 175 20.95 -10.01 29.71
CA SER A 175 22.19 -9.76 30.42
C SER A 175 21.86 -9.69 31.90
N GLU A 176 22.01 -10.87 32.54
CA GLU A 176 22.14 -10.95 33.99
C GLU A 176 23.29 -10.05 34.45
N LEU A 177 22.96 -9.09 35.30
CA LEU A 177 23.96 -8.55 36.22
C LEU A 177 23.43 -8.56 37.63
N GLN A 178 24.07 -9.40 38.40
CA GLN A 178 23.88 -9.71 39.80
C GLN A 178 23.90 -8.49 40.72
N THR A 179 22.95 -8.49 41.63
CA THR A 179 23.05 -8.31 43.08
C THR A 179 24.24 -7.53 43.65
N THR A 180 23.94 -6.44 44.28
CA THR A 180 24.42 -6.17 45.67
C THR A 180 23.51 -5.14 46.32
N GLU A 181 22.72 -5.60 47.31
CA GLU A 181 22.30 -4.75 48.41
C GLU A 181 23.50 -4.41 49.32
N PRO A 182 23.44 -3.28 50.01
CA PRO A 182 23.16 -3.38 51.43
C PRO A 182 22.22 -2.30 52.00
N VAL A 183 21.26 -2.75 52.73
CA VAL A 183 20.74 -2.43 54.06
C VAL A 183 21.40 -1.21 54.76
N LEU A 184 20.59 -0.31 55.25
CA LEU A 184 20.42 0.21 56.62
C LEU A 184 19.95 1.67 56.65
N GLN A 185 18.87 1.79 57.29
CA GLN A 185 18.46 2.47 58.54
C GLN A 185 17.88 3.88 58.39
N THR A 186 16.59 3.87 58.73
CA THR A 186 15.91 4.71 59.74
C THR A 186 16.38 6.15 59.94
N GLU A 187 15.47 7.10 59.76
CA GLU A 187 15.05 7.93 60.87
C GLU A 187 13.76 8.71 60.58
N SER A 188 12.85 8.55 61.49
CA SER A 188 11.61 9.31 61.63
C SER A 188 11.94 10.74 62.04
N THR A 189 11.22 11.72 61.52
CA THR A 189 10.88 12.92 62.30
C THR A 189 9.57 13.49 61.79
N GLU A 190 8.59 13.35 62.63
CA GLU A 190 7.33 14.09 62.72
C GLU A 190 7.62 15.57 63.01
N LEU A 191 6.75 16.44 62.56
CA LEU A 191 6.21 17.64 63.20
C LEU A 191 5.49 18.47 62.13
N GLU A 192 4.18 18.41 62.10
CA GLU A 192 3.18 19.26 62.82
C GLU A 192 3.05 20.70 62.26
N THR A 193 1.84 20.91 61.75
CA THR A 193 0.94 22.08 62.05
C THR A 193 1.37 23.46 61.56
N THR A 194 0.61 24.11 60.69
CA THR A 194 -0.27 25.21 61.12
C THR A 194 -1.17 25.68 59.97
N LEU A 195 -2.46 25.71 60.23
CA LEU A 195 -3.52 26.47 59.60
C LEU A 195 -3.18 27.97 59.65
N GLU A 196 -3.51 28.73 58.62
CA GLU A 196 -4.26 29.98 58.83
C GLU A 196 -4.88 30.52 57.54
N SER A 197 -6.10 30.86 57.68
CA SER A 197 -7.07 31.50 56.81
C SER A 197 -6.77 32.98 56.56
N GLN A 198 -7.55 33.54 55.66
CA GLN A 198 -7.90 34.95 55.37
C GLN A 198 -7.15 35.51 54.14
N GLU A 199 -7.79 36.09 53.18
CA GLU A 199 -9.06 36.84 53.00
C GLU A 199 -9.39 36.85 51.54
#